data_695cf0cdf83eede635f4431d7771aea7
#
_entry.id   695cf0cdf83eede635f4431d7771aea7
#
_cell.length_a   1.000
_cell.length_b   1.000
_cell.length_c   1.000
_cell.angle_alpha   90.00
_cell.angle_beta   90.00
_cell.angle_gamma   90.00
#
_symmetry.space_group_name_H-M   'P 1'
#
loop_
_entity.id
_entity.type
_entity.pdbx_description
1 polymer ?
#
loop_
_entity_poly.entity_id
_entity_poly.type
_entity_poly.pdbx_seq_one_letter_code
_entity_poly.pdbx_strand_id
1 'polypeptide(L)'
;NDGDMHKYHGAFIIGLLTDKLHIEGPIWKERTSFSFSARAIPTLFFKNLIVDKDDTYSDKYNYYFYDVNAKVNHKFSDRSRIFLSFYKGKDHYHYDSYYHGDNYDNSIKNYSKDNSHLNWGNTIAYGRWNYVFNSKLFCNTTVSYNKYEMGLDGNMEDTYTVANKVQDRYYYSSKFNSGIRDWSARMDFDYTPMPQHHIKFGAEYIHHTFRPGIATSKIQDIDNGALQEDTVYNTSNSHAMRGQEISLYAEDNFNVNARFSLNAGVRTSLFHTQGKSYYSLQPRLSARYDLGQGYSAKASYTCMAQYVHLLSSTPL
;
A
#
# COMPACT_ATOMS: atom_id res chain seq x y z
N ASN A 1 18.34 -5.26 -2.44
CA ASN A 1 19.36 -6.30 -2.31
C ASN A 1 18.73 -7.67 -2.46
N ASP A 2 19.40 -8.59 -3.14
CA ASP A 2 18.93 -9.97 -3.37
C ASP A 2 19.57 -10.95 -2.38
N GLY A 3 20.34 -10.43 -1.43
CA GLY A 3 21.14 -11.20 -0.48
C GLY A 3 22.50 -11.63 -1.04
N ASP A 4 23.50 -11.69 -0.18
CA ASP A 4 24.86 -12.14 -0.55
C ASP A 4 24.89 -13.68 -0.69
N MET A 5 25.48 -14.19 -1.77
CA MET A 5 25.60 -15.63 -2.03
C MET A 5 26.85 -16.26 -1.40
N HIS A 6 27.76 -15.46 -0.83
CA HIS A 6 29.06 -15.91 -0.38
C HIS A 6 29.25 -15.78 1.13
N LYS A 7 28.75 -14.68 1.74
CA LYS A 7 28.98 -14.32 3.14
C LYS A 7 27.68 -13.90 3.82
N TYR A 8 27.62 -14.10 5.13
CA TYR A 8 26.56 -13.54 5.96
C TYR A 8 26.89 -12.10 6.34
N HIS A 9 25.90 -11.25 6.23
CA HIS A 9 25.93 -9.87 6.69
C HIS A 9 24.72 -9.62 7.58
N GLY A 10 24.93 -8.79 8.58
CA GLY A 10 23.85 -8.37 9.48
C GLY A 10 24.10 -6.96 9.98
N ALA A 11 23.03 -6.22 10.18
CA ALA A 11 23.05 -4.92 10.79
C ALA A 11 21.82 -4.79 11.71
N PHE A 12 22.08 -4.26 12.90
CA PHE A 12 21.03 -3.85 13.82
C PHE A 12 21.23 -2.38 14.14
N ILE A 13 20.21 -1.58 13.97
CA ILE A 13 20.22 -0.14 14.20
C ILE A 13 19.15 0.17 15.22
N ILE A 14 19.54 0.75 16.34
CA ILE A 14 18.64 1.34 17.32
C ILE A 14 18.57 2.83 17.04
N GLY A 15 17.39 3.30 16.69
CA GLY A 15 17.17 4.70 16.36
C GLY A 15 16.13 5.32 17.28
N LEU A 16 16.15 6.64 17.39
CA LEU A 16 15.15 7.36 18.18
C LEU A 16 13.72 7.16 17.64
N LEU A 17 13.57 7.10 16.32
CA LEU A 17 12.26 6.98 15.66
C LEU A 17 12.00 5.57 15.11
N THR A 18 13.02 4.79 14.83
CA THR A 18 12.86 3.44 14.26
C THR A 18 14.02 2.53 14.58
N ASP A 19 13.72 1.31 14.99
CA ASP A 19 14.68 0.20 15.05
C ASP A 19 14.66 -0.55 13.72
N LYS A 20 15.82 -1.02 13.28
CA LYS A 20 15.98 -1.79 12.05
C LYS A 20 16.85 -3.00 12.29
N LEU A 21 16.39 -4.13 11.77
CA LEU A 21 17.16 -5.36 11.67
C LEU A 21 17.33 -5.71 10.20
N HIS A 22 18.53 -6.05 9.79
CA HIS A 22 18.81 -6.61 8.47
C HIS A 22 19.76 -7.79 8.61
N ILE A 23 19.42 -8.89 7.94
CA ILE A 23 20.24 -10.11 7.89
C ILE A 23 20.18 -10.64 6.46
N GLU A 24 21.33 -10.93 5.89
CA GLU A 24 21.41 -11.58 4.57
C GLU A 24 22.56 -12.58 4.53
N GLY A 25 22.48 -13.52 3.60
CA GLY A 25 23.56 -14.49 3.41
C GLY A 25 23.16 -15.69 2.57
N PRO A 26 24.10 -16.62 2.35
CA PRO A 26 23.87 -17.83 1.58
C PRO A 26 23.05 -18.87 2.38
N ILE A 27 21.99 -19.40 1.75
CA ILE A 27 21.38 -20.68 2.16
C ILE A 27 22.19 -21.82 1.54
N TRP A 28 22.55 -21.67 0.27
CA TRP A 28 23.42 -22.58 -0.47
C TRP A 28 24.41 -21.73 -1.24
N LYS A 29 25.68 -21.78 -0.86
CA LYS A 29 26.74 -20.95 -1.45
C LYS A 29 26.68 -20.95 -2.97
N GLU A 30 26.85 -19.78 -3.58
CA GLU A 30 26.87 -19.52 -5.02
C GLU A 30 25.54 -19.80 -5.75
N ARG A 31 24.52 -20.35 -5.06
CA ARG A 31 23.24 -20.73 -5.69
C ARG A 31 22.04 -20.08 -5.06
N THR A 32 21.97 -20.06 -3.72
CA THR A 32 20.77 -19.57 -3.02
C THR A 32 21.16 -18.60 -1.94
N SER A 33 20.59 -17.43 -1.95
CA SER A 33 20.72 -16.46 -0.85
C SER A 33 19.37 -15.98 -0.35
N PHE A 34 19.37 -15.47 0.87
CA PHE A 34 18.25 -14.80 1.46
C PHE A 34 18.63 -13.40 1.90
N SER A 35 17.63 -12.54 2.01
CA SER A 35 17.71 -11.23 2.64
C SER A 35 16.44 -11.04 3.45
N PHE A 36 16.60 -10.69 4.73
CA PHE A 36 15.51 -10.39 5.64
C PHE A 36 15.75 -9.03 6.27
N SER A 37 14.74 -8.19 6.30
CA SER A 37 14.77 -6.94 7.03
C SER A 37 13.46 -6.70 7.75
N ALA A 38 13.55 -6.15 8.96
CA ALA A 38 12.42 -5.72 9.75
C ALA A 38 12.68 -4.30 10.25
N ARG A 39 11.62 -3.52 10.33
CA ARG A 39 11.64 -2.16 10.87
C ARG A 39 10.40 -1.94 11.71
N ALA A 40 10.57 -1.29 12.85
CA ALA A 40 9.47 -0.93 13.73
C ALA A 40 9.80 0.34 14.52
N ILE A 41 8.78 1.02 15.03
CA ILE A 41 8.98 2.05 16.06
C ILE A 41 9.37 1.35 17.36
N PRO A 42 10.40 1.83 18.07
CA PRO A 42 10.79 1.31 19.37
C PRO A 42 9.72 1.66 20.42
N THR A 43 8.78 0.73 20.65
CA THR A 43 7.64 0.92 21.56
C THR A 43 8.04 1.21 22.99
N LEU A 44 9.27 0.84 23.38
CA LEU A 44 9.80 1.13 24.74
C LEU A 44 9.98 2.62 25.01
N PHE A 45 10.29 3.42 23.97
CA PHE A 45 10.55 4.86 24.11
C PHE A 45 9.34 5.73 23.78
N PHE A 46 8.38 5.20 23.01
CA PHE A 46 7.31 5.98 22.41
C PHE A 46 5.90 5.58 22.84
N LYS A 47 5.79 4.68 23.82
CA LYS A 47 4.51 4.39 24.42
C LYS A 47 4.02 5.65 25.16
N ASN A 48 2.98 6.28 24.65
CA ASN A 48 2.38 7.54 25.16
C ASN A 48 3.24 8.80 24.90
N LEU A 49 3.61 9.03 23.64
CA LEU A 49 4.49 10.14 23.25
C LEU A 49 3.90 11.53 23.49
N ILE A 50 2.59 11.64 23.43
CA ILE A 50 1.88 12.88 23.71
C ILE A 50 0.71 12.50 24.62
N VAL A 51 0.92 12.68 25.90
CA VAL A 51 -0.13 12.64 26.91
C VAL A 51 -0.23 14.05 27.44
N ASP A 52 -1.27 14.75 27.00
CA ASP A 52 -1.72 15.95 27.68
C ASP A 52 -2.77 15.51 28.71
N LYS A 53 -2.50 15.77 29.99
CA LYS A 53 -3.32 15.28 31.07
C LYS A 53 -3.40 16.32 32.16
N ASP A 54 -4.61 16.64 32.55
CA ASP A 54 -4.97 17.36 33.76
C ASP A 54 -5.91 16.49 34.63
N ASP A 55 -6.33 16.96 35.80
CA ASP A 55 -7.27 16.25 36.65
C ASP A 55 -8.64 16.03 36.01
N THR A 56 -8.99 16.89 35.03
CA THR A 56 -10.29 16.88 34.35
C THR A 56 -10.26 16.31 32.95
N TYR A 57 -9.10 16.25 32.29
CA TYR A 57 -9.00 15.73 30.92
C TYR A 57 -7.72 14.92 30.68
N SER A 58 -7.74 14.09 29.67
CA SER A 58 -6.58 13.34 29.23
C SER A 58 -6.67 13.05 27.72
N ASP A 59 -5.70 13.57 26.97
CA ASP A 59 -5.53 13.29 25.55
C ASP A 59 -4.32 12.42 25.33
N LYS A 60 -4.49 11.33 24.60
CA LYS A 60 -3.42 10.39 24.28
C LYS A 60 -3.36 10.16 22.79
N TYR A 61 -2.19 10.38 22.22
CA TYR A 61 -1.89 10.09 20.84
C TYR A 61 -0.86 8.96 20.79
N ASN A 62 -1.14 7.94 20.02
CA ASN A 62 -0.22 6.84 19.83
C ASN A 62 -0.13 6.50 18.34
N TYR A 63 1.09 6.37 17.84
CA TYR A 63 1.35 5.93 16.49
C TYR A 63 2.46 4.89 16.51
N TYR A 64 2.21 3.76 15.88
CA TYR A 64 3.24 2.77 15.68
C TYR A 64 3.12 2.14 14.30
N PHE A 65 4.24 1.75 13.73
CA PHE A 65 4.29 0.98 12.51
C PHE A 65 5.31 -0.14 12.63
N TYR A 66 5.13 -1.12 11.79
CA TYR A 66 6.15 -2.12 11.51
C TYR A 66 6.13 -2.49 10.03
N ASP A 67 7.28 -2.87 9.51
CA ASP A 67 7.40 -3.53 8.22
C ASP A 67 8.42 -4.67 8.27
N VAL A 68 8.14 -5.67 7.47
CA VAL A 68 8.99 -6.85 7.28
C VAL A 68 9.16 -7.09 5.79
N ASN A 69 10.38 -7.32 5.36
CA ASN A 69 10.72 -7.69 4.00
C ASN A 69 11.59 -8.95 4.03
N ALA A 70 11.18 -9.95 3.26
CA ALA A 70 11.93 -11.19 3.11
C ALA A 70 12.10 -11.52 1.64
N LYS A 71 13.29 -11.89 1.22
CA LYS A 71 13.61 -12.29 -0.14
C LYS A 71 14.44 -13.57 -0.13
N VAL A 72 14.19 -14.40 -1.10
CA VAL A 72 15.03 -15.55 -1.41
C VAL A 72 15.27 -15.54 -2.91
N ASN A 73 16.50 -15.76 -3.32
CA ASN A 73 16.81 -15.97 -4.71
C ASN A 73 17.55 -17.29 -4.90
N HIS A 74 17.28 -17.96 -5.99
CA HIS A 74 17.92 -19.21 -6.36
C HIS A 74 18.36 -19.20 -7.81
N LYS A 75 19.62 -19.53 -8.04
CA LYS A 75 20.25 -19.69 -9.33
C LYS A 75 20.25 -21.17 -9.72
N PHE A 76 19.35 -21.57 -10.63
CA PHE A 76 19.34 -22.95 -11.18
C PHE A 76 20.52 -23.18 -12.12
N SER A 77 20.81 -22.16 -12.96
CA SER A 77 21.90 -22.13 -13.91
C SER A 77 22.28 -20.69 -14.24
N ASP A 78 23.29 -20.48 -15.09
CA ASP A 78 23.63 -19.12 -15.58
C ASP A 78 22.51 -18.50 -16.43
N ARG A 79 21.57 -19.32 -16.92
CA ARG A 79 20.44 -18.87 -17.73
C ARG A 79 19.12 -18.77 -16.96
N SER A 80 19.03 -19.36 -15.77
CA SER A 80 17.77 -19.50 -15.07
C SER A 80 17.91 -19.13 -13.58
N ARG A 81 17.13 -18.13 -13.14
CA ARG A 81 17.12 -17.64 -11.76
C ARG A 81 15.69 -17.31 -11.31
N ILE A 82 15.35 -17.70 -10.11
CA ILE A 82 14.07 -17.35 -9.48
C ILE A 82 14.31 -16.45 -8.27
N PHE A 83 13.40 -15.50 -8.08
CA PHE A 83 13.32 -14.62 -6.91
C PHE A 83 11.95 -14.75 -6.29
N LEU A 84 11.91 -14.96 -5.00
CA LEU A 84 10.71 -14.90 -4.20
C LEU A 84 10.83 -13.74 -3.23
N SER A 85 9.81 -12.95 -3.11
CA SER A 85 9.80 -11.80 -2.20
C SER A 85 8.47 -11.69 -1.49
N PHE A 86 8.55 -11.32 -0.21
CA PHE A 86 7.41 -11.03 0.64
C PHE A 86 7.66 -9.71 1.37
N TYR A 87 6.65 -8.86 1.38
CA TYR A 87 6.62 -7.62 2.15
C TYR A 87 5.31 -7.53 2.92
N LYS A 88 5.39 -7.12 4.17
CA LYS A 88 4.21 -6.75 4.97
C LYS A 88 4.55 -5.52 5.79
N GLY A 89 3.76 -4.47 5.64
CA GLY A 89 3.83 -3.26 6.44
C GLY A 89 2.46 -2.93 7.01
N LYS A 90 2.43 -2.41 8.23
CA LYS A 90 1.21 -1.98 8.88
C LYS A 90 1.49 -0.76 9.75
N ASP A 91 0.60 0.21 9.66
CA ASP A 91 0.59 1.44 10.43
C ASP A 91 -0.67 1.48 11.30
N HIS A 92 -0.54 1.99 12.51
CA HIS A 92 -1.61 2.15 13.47
C HIS A 92 -1.51 3.54 14.09
N TYR A 93 -2.58 4.28 13.96
CA TYR A 93 -2.80 5.53 14.67
C TYR A 93 -3.96 5.35 15.63
N HIS A 94 -3.78 5.83 16.85
CA HIS A 94 -4.76 5.73 17.92
C HIS A 94 -4.81 7.06 18.64
N TYR A 95 -6.02 7.58 18.82
CA TYR A 95 -6.33 8.77 19.58
C TYR A 95 -7.37 8.42 20.63
N ASP A 96 -7.10 8.78 21.88
CA ASP A 96 -8.04 8.73 23.00
C ASP A 96 -8.12 10.10 23.64
N SER A 97 -9.32 10.61 23.75
CA SER A 97 -9.65 11.78 24.57
C SER A 97 -10.65 11.42 25.64
N TYR A 98 -10.42 11.94 26.79
CA TYR A 98 -11.24 11.70 27.96
C TYR A 98 -11.41 13.01 28.72
N TYR A 99 -12.65 13.36 29.04
CA TYR A 99 -13.00 14.48 29.87
C TYR A 99 -13.91 14.03 31.00
N HIS A 100 -13.66 14.51 32.24
CA HIS A 100 -14.47 14.27 33.39
C HIS A 100 -14.62 15.57 34.22
N GLY A 101 -15.85 16.04 34.40
CA GLY A 101 -16.15 17.25 35.12
C GLY A 101 -17.27 17.00 36.13
N ASP A 102 -17.00 17.33 37.41
CA ASP A 102 -17.96 17.23 38.48
C ASP A 102 -18.22 18.60 39.07
N ASN A 103 -19.44 18.86 39.56
CA ASN A 103 -19.70 20.03 40.35
C ASN A 103 -19.21 19.81 41.79
N TYR A 104 -19.18 20.91 42.56
CA TYR A 104 -18.62 20.95 43.91
C TYR A 104 -19.20 19.91 44.90
N ASP A 105 -20.47 19.52 44.76
CA ASP A 105 -21.15 18.53 45.61
C ASP A 105 -21.28 17.13 44.94
N ASN A 106 -20.63 16.91 43.80
CA ASN A 106 -20.68 15.69 43.01
C ASN A 106 -22.11 15.26 42.60
N SER A 107 -23.06 16.17 42.63
CA SER A 107 -24.44 15.90 42.23
C SER A 107 -24.60 15.93 40.67
N ILE A 108 -23.73 16.63 39.97
CA ILE A 108 -23.71 16.75 38.54
C ILE A 108 -22.36 16.21 38.03
N LYS A 109 -22.41 15.31 37.08
CA LYS A 109 -21.22 14.73 36.45
C LYS A 109 -21.34 14.82 34.94
N ASN A 110 -20.29 15.35 34.32
CA ASN A 110 -20.11 15.38 32.89
C ASN A 110 -18.99 14.42 32.52
N TYR A 111 -19.25 13.57 31.57
CA TYR A 111 -18.29 12.61 31.01
C TYR A 111 -18.29 12.71 29.52
N SER A 112 -17.12 12.88 28.94
CA SER A 112 -16.95 12.81 27.50
C SER A 112 -15.78 11.89 27.17
N LYS A 113 -15.97 11.03 26.18
CA LYS A 113 -14.95 10.13 25.68
C LYS A 113 -14.99 10.12 24.17
N ASP A 114 -13.83 10.34 23.56
CA ASP A 114 -13.61 10.16 22.12
C ASP A 114 -12.44 9.23 21.91
N ASN A 115 -12.60 8.23 21.05
CA ASN A 115 -11.48 7.45 20.58
C ASN A 115 -11.58 7.19 19.08
N SER A 116 -10.43 7.21 18.44
CA SER A 116 -10.30 7.00 17.00
C SER A 116 -9.11 6.11 16.70
N HIS A 117 -9.33 5.10 15.88
CA HIS A 117 -8.32 4.18 15.41
C HIS A 117 -8.24 4.21 13.89
N LEU A 118 -7.10 4.55 13.34
CA LEU A 118 -6.82 4.44 11.92
C LEU A 118 -5.73 3.40 11.69
N ASN A 119 -6.07 2.39 10.92
CA ASN A 119 -5.16 1.30 10.57
C ASN A 119 -5.04 1.22 9.06
N TRP A 120 -3.83 1.14 8.54
CA TRP A 120 -3.63 0.84 7.12
C TRP A 120 -2.39 -0.02 6.92
N GLY A 121 -2.35 -0.74 5.82
CA GLY A 121 -1.21 -1.60 5.56
C GLY A 121 -1.24 -2.28 4.23
N ASN A 122 -0.06 -2.78 3.86
CA ASN A 122 0.17 -3.48 2.60
C ASN A 122 0.73 -4.88 2.88
N THR A 123 0.30 -5.83 2.06
CA THR A 123 0.93 -7.15 1.95
C THR A 123 1.23 -7.39 0.48
N ILE A 124 2.49 -7.68 0.17
CA ILE A 124 2.95 -7.93 -1.19
C ILE A 124 3.73 -9.24 -1.18
N ALA A 125 3.40 -10.12 -2.09
CA ALA A 125 4.19 -11.32 -2.37
C ALA A 125 4.38 -11.44 -3.87
N TYR A 126 5.59 -11.71 -4.32
CA TYR A 126 5.83 -11.99 -5.73
C TYR A 126 6.90 -13.06 -5.96
N GLY A 127 6.70 -13.80 -7.04
CA GLY A 127 7.70 -14.67 -7.63
C GLY A 127 8.10 -14.13 -9.00
N ARG A 128 9.38 -14.00 -9.26
CA ARG A 128 9.93 -13.59 -10.55
C ARG A 128 10.91 -14.64 -11.03
N TRP A 129 10.70 -15.10 -12.25
CA TRP A 129 11.59 -16.00 -12.93
C TRP A 129 12.27 -15.29 -14.09
N ASN A 130 13.61 -15.27 -14.07
CA ASN A 130 14.44 -14.72 -15.11
C ASN A 130 14.99 -15.86 -15.93
N TYR A 131 14.85 -15.77 -17.25
CA TYR A 131 15.36 -16.78 -18.18
C TYR A 131 16.06 -16.16 -19.37
N VAL A 132 17.31 -16.58 -19.60
CA VAL A 132 18.14 -16.17 -20.73
C VAL A 132 18.05 -17.26 -21.80
N PHE A 133 17.30 -17.03 -22.87
CA PHE A 133 17.19 -17.98 -24.00
C PHE A 133 18.50 -18.08 -24.76
N ASN A 134 19.07 -16.92 -25.07
CA ASN A 134 20.37 -16.78 -25.76
C ASN A 134 20.93 -15.37 -25.50
N SER A 135 22.05 -15.02 -26.14
CA SER A 135 22.71 -13.72 -25.99
C SER A 135 21.85 -12.50 -26.43
N LYS A 136 20.75 -12.74 -27.14
CA LYS A 136 19.89 -11.68 -27.68
C LYS A 136 18.50 -11.61 -27.07
N LEU A 137 18.05 -12.67 -26.39
CA LEU A 137 16.69 -12.78 -25.86
C LEU A 137 16.69 -13.20 -24.41
N PHE A 138 16.09 -12.34 -23.58
CA PHE A 138 15.88 -12.51 -22.16
C PHE A 138 14.38 -12.39 -21.84
N CYS A 139 13.92 -13.12 -20.84
CA CYS A 139 12.54 -13.06 -20.37
C CYS A 139 12.48 -12.93 -18.85
N ASN A 140 11.58 -12.06 -18.38
CA ASN A 140 11.13 -11.97 -17.00
C ASN A 140 9.68 -12.39 -16.92
N THR A 141 9.37 -13.42 -16.14
CA THR A 141 8.00 -13.77 -15.77
C THR A 141 7.79 -13.45 -14.32
N THR A 142 6.79 -12.64 -14.01
CA THR A 142 6.45 -12.22 -12.64
C THR A 142 5.01 -12.57 -12.35
N VAL A 143 4.78 -13.22 -11.20
CA VAL A 143 3.44 -13.39 -10.63
C VAL A 143 3.44 -12.68 -9.28
N SER A 144 2.44 -11.84 -9.02
CA SER A 144 2.36 -11.10 -7.77
C SER A 144 0.97 -11.11 -7.14
N TYR A 145 0.97 -10.98 -5.84
CA TYR A 145 -0.18 -10.73 -5.00
C TYR A 145 0.05 -9.43 -4.23
N ASN A 146 -0.87 -8.48 -4.35
CA ASN A 146 -0.87 -7.23 -3.62
C ASN A 146 -2.18 -7.09 -2.87
N LYS A 147 -2.11 -6.66 -1.62
CA LYS A 147 -3.27 -6.37 -0.79
C LYS A 147 -3.01 -5.10 -0.01
N TYR A 148 -3.90 -4.13 -0.17
CA TYR A 148 -3.98 -2.94 0.67
C TYR A 148 -5.27 -2.97 1.47
N GLU A 149 -5.20 -2.65 2.74
CA GLU A 149 -6.35 -2.54 3.64
C GLU A 149 -6.22 -1.27 4.46
N MET A 150 -7.36 -0.61 4.67
CA MET A 150 -7.51 0.54 5.54
C MET A 150 -8.76 0.34 6.38
N GLY A 151 -8.65 0.60 7.67
CA GLY A 151 -9.75 0.61 8.62
C GLY A 151 -9.70 1.89 9.44
N LEU A 152 -10.84 2.53 9.56
CA LEU A 152 -11.07 3.66 10.46
C LEU A 152 -12.24 3.27 11.35
N ASP A 153 -12.03 3.26 12.64
CA ASP A 153 -13.08 3.05 13.64
C ASP A 153 -12.92 4.03 14.79
N GLY A 154 -14.04 4.43 15.36
CA GLY A 154 -14.06 5.35 16.47
C GLY A 154 -15.42 5.37 17.16
N ASN A 155 -15.40 5.85 18.36
CA ASN A 155 -16.63 6.14 19.12
C ASN A 155 -16.46 7.43 19.92
N MET A 156 -17.58 8.13 20.05
CA MET A 156 -17.77 9.29 20.89
C MET A 156 -18.90 8.99 21.86
N GLU A 157 -18.71 9.33 23.13
CA GLU A 157 -19.72 9.18 24.17
C GLU A 157 -19.68 10.42 25.06
N ASP A 158 -20.81 11.11 25.11
CA ASP A 158 -21.07 12.22 26.04
C ASP A 158 -22.18 11.81 27.00
N THR A 159 -21.95 11.97 28.30
CA THR A 159 -22.91 11.58 29.32
C THR A 159 -23.03 12.70 30.37
N TYR A 160 -24.25 13.12 30.61
CA TYR A 160 -24.62 14.05 31.66
C TYR A 160 -25.45 13.34 32.71
N THR A 161 -25.02 13.42 33.98
CA THR A 161 -25.61 12.70 35.07
C THR A 161 -25.97 13.67 36.20
N VAL A 162 -27.19 13.58 36.75
CA VAL A 162 -27.65 14.33 37.89
C VAL A 162 -28.11 13.37 38.97
N ALA A 163 -27.64 13.56 40.20
CA ALA A 163 -27.95 12.72 41.35
C ALA A 163 -27.77 11.20 41.06
N ASN A 164 -26.65 10.85 40.38
CA ASN A 164 -26.30 9.51 39.93
C ASN A 164 -27.29 8.86 38.95
N LYS A 165 -28.15 9.65 38.29
CA LYS A 165 -29.02 9.18 37.19
C LYS A 165 -28.58 9.84 35.90
N VAL A 166 -28.42 9.06 34.85
CA VAL A 166 -28.17 9.58 33.53
C VAL A 166 -29.39 10.39 33.09
N GLN A 167 -29.18 11.66 32.76
CA GLN A 167 -30.15 12.54 32.18
C GLN A 167 -30.01 12.52 30.65
N ASP A 168 -28.80 12.81 30.16
CA ASP A 168 -28.54 12.85 28.77
C ASP A 168 -27.34 11.95 28.46
N ARG A 169 -27.43 11.19 27.37
CA ARG A 169 -26.34 10.39 26.86
C ARG A 169 -26.41 10.35 25.35
N TYR A 170 -25.36 10.82 24.72
CA TYR A 170 -25.16 10.66 23.30
C TYR A 170 -23.99 9.70 23.07
N TYR A 171 -24.24 8.61 22.35
CA TYR A 171 -23.25 7.65 21.93
C TYR A 171 -23.28 7.50 20.42
N TYR A 172 -22.15 7.77 19.79
CA TYR A 172 -21.93 7.55 18.37
C TYR A 172 -20.73 6.64 18.16
N SER A 173 -20.86 5.62 17.36
CA SER A 173 -19.73 4.84 16.89
C SER A 173 -19.77 4.66 15.39
N SER A 174 -18.60 4.66 14.77
CA SER A 174 -18.48 4.41 13.34
C SER A 174 -17.34 3.46 13.07
N LYS A 175 -17.51 2.63 12.02
CA LYS A 175 -16.49 1.73 11.52
C LYS A 175 -16.52 1.74 10.01
N PHE A 176 -15.39 2.04 9.43
CA PHE A 176 -15.17 2.05 7.99
C PHE A 176 -14.01 1.14 7.62
N ASN A 177 -14.21 0.22 6.67
CA ASN A 177 -13.16 -0.65 6.17
C ASN A 177 -13.15 -0.64 4.64
N SER A 178 -12.00 -0.40 4.07
CA SER A 178 -11.79 -0.39 2.62
C SER A 178 -10.53 -1.15 2.24
N GLY A 179 -10.44 -1.59 1.00
CA GLY A 179 -9.22 -2.26 0.53
C GLY A 179 -9.28 -2.70 -0.92
N ILE A 180 -8.10 -3.03 -1.42
CA ILE A 180 -7.92 -3.61 -2.74
C ILE A 180 -7.03 -4.85 -2.64
N ARG A 181 -7.35 -5.85 -3.45
CA ARG A 181 -6.55 -7.05 -3.61
C ARG A 181 -6.35 -7.34 -5.09
N ASP A 182 -5.09 -7.45 -5.48
CA ASP A 182 -4.70 -7.70 -6.86
C ASP A 182 -3.89 -8.99 -6.97
N TRP A 183 -4.24 -9.79 -7.97
CA TRP A 183 -3.39 -10.84 -8.49
C TRP A 183 -2.91 -10.41 -9.86
N SER A 184 -1.61 -10.46 -10.11
CA SER A 184 -1.07 -10.14 -11.43
C SER A 184 -0.13 -11.21 -11.94
N ALA A 185 -0.13 -11.37 -13.25
CA ALA A 185 0.85 -12.16 -13.99
C ALA A 185 1.37 -11.31 -15.13
N ARG A 186 2.68 -11.19 -15.23
CA ARG A 186 3.36 -10.37 -16.23
C ARG A 186 4.53 -11.14 -16.85
N MET A 187 4.67 -11.01 -18.16
CA MET A 187 5.78 -11.58 -18.93
C MET A 187 6.38 -10.49 -19.80
N ASP A 188 7.66 -10.22 -19.58
CA ASP A 188 8.43 -9.18 -20.26
C ASP A 188 9.58 -9.83 -21.01
N PHE A 189 9.70 -9.52 -22.29
CA PHE A 189 10.80 -9.94 -23.15
C PHE A 189 11.69 -8.74 -23.46
N ASP A 190 12.98 -8.99 -23.45
CA ASP A 190 14.03 -8.05 -23.80
C ASP A 190 14.82 -8.67 -24.94
N TYR A 191 14.77 -8.06 -26.13
CA TYR A 191 15.30 -8.63 -27.37
C TYR A 191 16.21 -7.64 -28.08
N THR A 192 17.47 -8.02 -28.23
CA THR A 192 18.49 -7.24 -28.93
C THR A 192 18.95 -7.98 -30.18
N PRO A 193 18.19 -7.90 -31.31
CA PRO A 193 18.54 -8.61 -32.56
C PRO A 193 19.88 -8.13 -33.12
N MET A 194 20.14 -6.83 -33.04
CA MET A 194 21.35 -6.15 -33.49
C MET A 194 21.65 -4.96 -32.55
N PRO A 195 22.91 -4.45 -32.55
CA PRO A 195 23.32 -3.41 -31.60
C PRO A 195 22.49 -2.10 -31.64
N GLN A 196 21.85 -1.83 -32.80
CA GLN A 196 21.03 -0.61 -32.95
C GLN A 196 19.62 -0.74 -32.35
N HIS A 197 19.09 -1.94 -32.21
CA HIS A 197 17.73 -2.20 -31.76
C HIS A 197 17.70 -2.88 -30.39
N HIS A 198 16.97 -2.30 -29.47
CA HIS A 198 16.68 -2.89 -28.19
C HIS A 198 15.16 -2.91 -27.98
N ILE A 199 14.55 -4.02 -28.33
CA ILE A 199 13.12 -4.23 -28.39
C ILE A 199 12.65 -4.82 -27.05
N LYS A 200 11.65 -4.19 -26.43
CA LYS A 200 10.94 -4.74 -25.28
C LYS A 200 9.49 -4.96 -25.64
N PHE A 201 8.98 -6.12 -25.29
CA PHE A 201 7.57 -6.44 -25.47
C PHE A 201 7.08 -7.36 -24.37
N GLY A 202 5.78 -7.34 -24.12
CA GLY A 202 5.25 -8.16 -23.06
C GLY A 202 3.74 -8.09 -22.94
N ALA A 203 3.26 -8.90 -22.01
CA ALA A 203 1.85 -9.00 -21.64
C ALA A 203 1.70 -8.95 -20.12
N GLU A 204 0.59 -8.39 -19.67
CA GLU A 204 0.22 -8.30 -18.27
C GLU A 204 -1.27 -8.60 -18.11
N TYR A 205 -1.59 -9.39 -17.10
CA TYR A 205 -2.97 -9.62 -16.63
C TYR A 205 -3.06 -9.25 -15.17
N ILE A 206 -4.09 -8.48 -14.79
CA ILE A 206 -4.36 -8.15 -13.41
C ILE A 206 -5.82 -8.46 -13.08
N HIS A 207 -6.04 -9.19 -12.00
CA HIS A 207 -7.36 -9.41 -11.41
C HIS A 207 -7.48 -8.56 -10.15
N HIS A 208 -8.32 -7.55 -10.21
CA HIS A 208 -8.63 -6.64 -9.11
C HIS A 208 -9.84 -7.14 -8.32
N THR A 209 -9.76 -7.03 -7.00
CA THR A 209 -10.89 -7.18 -6.09
C THR A 209 -10.94 -5.95 -5.20
N PHE A 210 -11.89 -5.07 -5.46
CA PHE A 210 -12.14 -3.88 -4.67
C PHE A 210 -13.15 -4.20 -3.57
N ARG A 211 -12.84 -3.78 -2.37
CA ARG A 211 -13.78 -3.70 -1.27
C ARG A 211 -14.06 -2.22 -1.04
N PRO A 212 -15.11 -1.66 -1.63
CA PRO A 212 -15.50 -0.29 -1.34
C PRO A 212 -15.81 -0.20 0.15
N GLY A 213 -15.63 0.97 0.73
CA GLY A 213 -15.77 1.17 2.15
C GLY A 213 -17.10 0.64 2.68
N ILE A 214 -17.02 -0.28 3.62
CA ILE A 214 -18.18 -0.72 4.41
C ILE A 214 -18.20 0.18 5.62
N ALA A 215 -19.23 1.03 5.71
CA ALA A 215 -19.48 1.87 6.87
C ALA A 215 -20.59 1.26 7.73
N THR A 216 -20.33 1.15 9.00
CA THR A 216 -21.35 0.82 10.01
C THR A 216 -21.29 1.91 11.05
N SER A 217 -22.42 2.50 11.40
CA SER A 217 -22.52 3.45 12.50
C SER A 217 -23.65 3.06 13.45
N LYS A 218 -23.45 3.34 14.72
CA LYS A 218 -24.48 3.20 15.75
C LYS A 218 -24.66 4.56 16.43
N ILE A 219 -25.91 4.94 16.59
CA ILE A 219 -26.34 6.11 17.36
C ILE A 219 -27.20 5.60 18.50
N GLN A 220 -26.92 6.07 19.71
CA GLN A 220 -27.81 5.93 20.86
C GLN A 220 -27.94 7.28 21.53
N ASP A 221 -29.16 7.75 21.69
CA ASP A 221 -29.49 9.03 22.26
C ASP A 221 -30.49 8.88 23.40
N ILE A 222 -30.13 9.39 24.55
CA ILE A 222 -30.98 9.49 25.76
C ILE A 222 -31.09 10.97 26.09
N ASP A 223 -32.29 11.50 26.13
CA ASP A 223 -32.60 12.87 26.51
C ASP A 223 -33.60 12.88 27.65
N ASN A 224 -33.33 13.67 28.70
CA ASN A 224 -34.13 13.74 29.92
C ASN A 224 -34.44 12.37 30.54
N GLY A 225 -33.48 11.44 30.49
CA GLY A 225 -33.62 10.08 31.00
C GLY A 225 -34.45 9.14 30.15
N ALA A 226 -34.90 9.58 28.98
CA ALA A 226 -35.69 8.79 28.03
C ALA A 226 -34.88 8.45 26.77
N LEU A 227 -34.96 7.20 26.33
CA LEU A 227 -34.34 6.76 25.11
C LEU A 227 -35.05 7.39 23.89
N GLN A 228 -34.34 8.18 23.10
CA GLN A 228 -34.85 8.84 21.90
C GLN A 228 -34.48 8.05 20.63
N GLU A 229 -33.24 7.55 20.58
CA GLU A 229 -32.74 6.78 19.44
C GLU A 229 -31.85 5.64 19.90
N ASP A 230 -31.94 4.47 19.26
CA ASP A 230 -30.98 3.36 19.32
C ASP A 230 -30.97 2.68 17.94
N THR A 231 -30.16 3.23 17.06
CA THR A 231 -30.19 2.86 15.65
C THR A 231 -28.80 2.41 15.16
N VAL A 232 -28.79 1.36 14.35
CA VAL A 232 -27.59 0.89 13.65
C VAL A 232 -27.78 1.09 12.16
N TYR A 233 -26.92 1.91 11.57
CA TYR A 233 -26.84 2.12 10.14
C TYR A 233 -25.74 1.24 9.57
N ASN A 234 -26.02 0.51 8.50
CA ASN A 234 -25.07 -0.40 7.89
C ASN A 234 -25.14 -0.33 6.37
N THR A 235 -24.03 0.01 5.73
CA THR A 235 -23.89 0.01 4.27
C THR A 235 -23.35 -1.32 3.74
N SER A 236 -23.53 -2.43 4.48
CA SER A 236 -22.99 -3.76 4.16
C SER A 236 -23.45 -4.36 2.83
N ASN A 237 -24.38 -3.71 2.12
CA ASN A 237 -24.78 -4.09 0.76
C ASN A 237 -23.71 -3.78 -0.32
N SER A 238 -22.57 -3.20 0.06
CA SER A 238 -21.47 -3.01 -0.87
C SER A 238 -20.75 -4.33 -1.14
N HIS A 239 -21.12 -5.00 -2.22
CA HIS A 239 -20.44 -6.20 -2.68
C HIS A 239 -19.05 -5.87 -3.19
N ALA A 240 -18.10 -6.79 -2.98
CA ALA A 240 -16.78 -6.65 -3.56
C ALA A 240 -16.89 -6.54 -5.10
N MET A 241 -16.35 -5.46 -5.66
CA MET A 241 -16.29 -5.24 -7.10
C MET A 241 -15.05 -5.93 -7.67
N ARG A 242 -15.21 -6.59 -8.81
CA ARG A 242 -14.12 -7.26 -9.50
C ARG A 242 -13.83 -6.56 -10.82
N GLY A 243 -12.56 -6.39 -11.12
CA GLY A 243 -12.07 -5.88 -12.40
C GLY A 243 -11.00 -6.81 -12.96
N GLN A 244 -10.88 -6.85 -14.27
CA GLN A 244 -9.83 -7.58 -14.96
C GLN A 244 -9.17 -6.63 -15.94
N GLU A 245 -7.85 -6.57 -15.91
CA GLU A 245 -7.07 -5.79 -16.86
C GLU A 245 -6.13 -6.70 -17.64
N ILE A 246 -6.14 -6.57 -18.96
CA ILE A 246 -5.20 -7.24 -19.87
C ILE A 246 -4.48 -6.14 -20.64
N SER A 247 -3.17 -6.19 -20.64
CA SER A 247 -2.35 -5.23 -21.38
C SER A 247 -1.30 -5.94 -22.22
N LEU A 248 -1.06 -5.42 -23.41
CA LEU A 248 0.03 -5.80 -24.30
C LEU A 248 0.86 -4.58 -24.63
N TYR A 249 2.16 -4.72 -24.74
CA TYR A 249 3.02 -3.62 -25.15
C TYR A 249 4.20 -4.10 -25.99
N ALA A 250 4.68 -3.20 -26.83
CA ALA A 250 5.94 -3.34 -27.54
C ALA A 250 6.59 -1.97 -27.69
N GLU A 251 7.89 -1.90 -27.54
CA GLU A 251 8.69 -0.69 -27.73
C GLU A 251 10.07 -1.04 -28.31
N ASP A 252 10.64 -0.15 -29.11
CA ASP A 252 12.00 -0.26 -29.62
C ASP A 252 12.81 0.98 -29.28
N ASN A 253 13.93 0.77 -28.64
CA ASN A 253 14.98 1.77 -28.49
C ASN A 253 15.95 1.64 -29.67
N PHE A 254 15.77 2.46 -30.69
CA PHE A 254 16.51 2.44 -31.92
C PHE A 254 17.60 3.53 -31.95
N ASN A 255 18.84 3.08 -31.98
CA ASN A 255 19.99 3.96 -32.22
C ASN A 255 20.20 4.11 -33.73
N VAL A 256 19.58 5.12 -34.33
CA VAL A 256 19.64 5.37 -35.78
C VAL A 256 21.08 5.62 -36.22
N ASN A 257 21.82 6.39 -35.44
CA ASN A 257 23.25 6.63 -35.60
C ASN A 257 23.88 7.13 -34.27
N ALA A 258 25.16 7.47 -34.29
CA ALA A 258 25.87 7.92 -33.09
C ALA A 258 25.29 9.19 -32.42
N ARG A 259 24.51 9.99 -33.16
CA ARG A 259 23.94 11.25 -32.67
C ARG A 259 22.43 11.21 -32.45
N PHE A 260 21.73 10.29 -33.10
CA PHE A 260 20.27 10.25 -33.07
C PHE A 260 19.77 8.90 -32.57
N SER A 261 18.97 8.95 -31.49
CA SER A 261 18.26 7.81 -30.95
C SER A 261 16.76 8.09 -30.84
N LEU A 262 15.96 7.08 -31.11
CA LEU A 262 14.51 7.10 -31.10
C LEU A 262 14.01 5.97 -30.18
N ASN A 263 13.06 6.27 -29.29
CA ASN A 263 12.26 5.25 -28.62
C ASN A 263 10.83 5.38 -29.14
N ALA A 264 10.31 4.31 -29.72
CA ALA A 264 8.94 4.25 -30.20
C ALA A 264 8.26 3.00 -29.62
N GLY A 265 7.09 3.19 -29.03
CA GLY A 265 6.35 2.10 -28.42
C GLY A 265 4.85 2.33 -28.39
N VAL A 266 4.13 1.26 -28.16
CA VAL A 266 2.69 1.27 -27.96
C VAL A 266 2.31 0.27 -26.87
N ARG A 267 1.38 0.68 -26.02
CA ARG A 267 0.67 -0.21 -25.09
C ARG A 267 -0.81 -0.17 -25.44
N THR A 268 -1.44 -1.31 -25.46
CA THR A 268 -2.90 -1.42 -25.49
C THR A 268 -3.37 -2.12 -24.24
N SER A 269 -4.50 -1.67 -23.69
CA SER A 269 -5.11 -2.31 -22.53
C SER A 269 -6.62 -2.38 -22.64
N LEU A 270 -7.14 -3.47 -22.08
CA LEU A 270 -8.56 -3.76 -21.91
C LEU A 270 -8.83 -3.88 -20.42
N PHE A 271 -9.76 -3.07 -19.91
CA PHE A 271 -10.27 -3.20 -18.55
C PHE A 271 -11.74 -3.60 -18.58
N HIS A 272 -12.07 -4.71 -17.90
CA HIS A 272 -13.44 -5.22 -17.80
C HIS A 272 -13.91 -5.23 -16.36
N THR A 273 -15.04 -4.59 -16.08
CA THR A 273 -15.68 -4.56 -14.76
C THR A 273 -17.19 -4.39 -14.89
N GLN A 274 -17.96 -5.06 -14.04
CA GLN A 274 -19.43 -4.94 -13.97
C GLN A 274 -20.14 -5.03 -15.34
N GLY A 275 -19.68 -5.94 -16.21
CA GLY A 275 -20.24 -6.13 -17.53
C GLY A 275 -19.88 -5.07 -18.59
N LYS A 276 -19.01 -4.11 -18.24
CA LYS A 276 -18.52 -3.07 -19.15
C LYS A 276 -17.04 -3.25 -19.45
N SER A 277 -16.65 -2.95 -20.69
CA SER A 277 -15.26 -3.02 -21.15
C SER A 277 -14.80 -1.65 -21.64
N TYR A 278 -13.57 -1.31 -21.24
CA TYR A 278 -12.91 -0.05 -21.57
C TYR A 278 -11.59 -0.39 -22.28
N TYR A 279 -11.32 0.28 -23.39
CA TYR A 279 -10.12 0.06 -24.19
C TYR A 279 -9.27 1.32 -24.18
N SER A 280 -7.96 1.16 -24.20
CA SER A 280 -7.04 2.26 -24.42
C SER A 280 -5.90 1.88 -25.36
N LEU A 281 -5.49 2.84 -26.16
CA LEU A 281 -4.28 2.80 -26.97
C LEU A 281 -3.33 3.90 -26.47
N GLN A 282 -2.13 3.54 -26.12
CA GLN A 282 -1.19 4.38 -25.39
C GLN A 282 0.14 4.45 -26.14
N PRO A 283 0.24 5.29 -27.20
CA PRO A 283 1.49 5.48 -27.92
C PRO A 283 2.51 6.24 -27.07
N ARG A 284 3.78 5.90 -27.27
CA ARG A 284 4.95 6.55 -26.68
C ARG A 284 5.98 6.80 -27.76
N LEU A 285 6.49 8.01 -27.79
CA LEU A 285 7.53 8.40 -28.72
C LEU A 285 8.50 9.34 -28.00
N SER A 286 9.78 9.03 -28.06
CA SER A 286 10.80 9.98 -27.61
C SER A 286 12.00 9.96 -28.55
N ALA A 287 12.55 11.11 -28.80
CA ALA A 287 13.73 11.30 -29.65
C ALA A 287 14.81 12.09 -28.90
N ARG A 288 16.05 11.71 -29.12
CA ARG A 288 17.21 12.43 -28.62
C ARG A 288 18.18 12.67 -29.78
N TYR A 289 18.60 13.91 -29.90
CA TYR A 289 19.65 14.32 -30.85
C TYR A 289 20.82 14.93 -30.11
N ASP A 290 22.01 14.40 -30.32
CA ASP A 290 23.26 14.93 -29.78
C ASP A 290 23.79 16.06 -30.67
N LEU A 291 23.80 17.26 -30.14
CA LEU A 291 24.27 18.49 -30.81
C LEU A 291 25.79 18.64 -30.78
N GLY A 292 26.49 17.76 -30.04
CA GLY A 292 27.94 17.91 -29.79
C GLY A 292 28.26 18.85 -28.64
N GLN A 293 29.52 18.92 -28.26
CA GLN A 293 30.04 19.78 -27.18
C GLN A 293 29.30 19.61 -25.82
N GLY A 294 28.72 18.41 -25.56
CA GLY A 294 27.98 18.13 -24.35
C GLY A 294 26.50 18.55 -24.36
N TYR A 295 26.00 19.14 -25.46
CA TYR A 295 24.61 19.54 -25.62
C TYR A 295 23.77 18.42 -26.28
N SER A 296 22.53 18.23 -25.84
CA SER A 296 21.57 17.33 -26.50
C SER A 296 20.15 17.93 -26.45
N ALA A 297 19.41 17.78 -27.53
CA ALA A 297 17.97 18.05 -27.60
C ALA A 297 17.18 16.77 -27.37
N LYS A 298 16.08 16.87 -26.61
CA LYS A 298 15.17 15.75 -26.35
C LYS A 298 13.73 16.21 -26.53
N ALA A 299 12.91 15.37 -27.15
CA ALA A 299 11.47 15.56 -27.22
C ALA A 299 10.77 14.24 -26.90
N SER A 300 9.61 14.31 -26.21
CA SER A 300 8.83 13.13 -25.89
C SER A 300 7.33 13.41 -25.94
N TYR A 301 6.59 12.40 -26.39
CA TYR A 301 5.14 12.35 -26.33
C TYR A 301 4.72 11.02 -25.72
N THR A 302 3.79 11.05 -24.77
CA THR A 302 3.28 9.84 -24.12
C THR A 302 1.81 10.01 -23.82
N CYS A 303 1.01 9.03 -24.22
CA CYS A 303 -0.37 8.88 -23.80
C CYS A 303 -0.44 7.74 -22.77
N MET A 304 -1.14 7.96 -21.66
CA MET A 304 -1.31 6.97 -20.60
C MET A 304 -2.77 6.90 -20.18
N ALA A 305 -3.23 5.71 -19.80
CA ALA A 305 -4.54 5.48 -19.22
C ALA A 305 -4.41 4.74 -17.89
N GLN A 306 -5.24 5.10 -16.94
CA GLN A 306 -5.38 4.44 -15.65
C GLN A 306 -6.87 4.22 -15.39
N TYR A 307 -7.26 2.99 -15.06
CA TYR A 307 -8.67 2.63 -14.86
C TYR A 307 -9.10 2.66 -13.38
N VAL A 308 -8.14 2.61 -12.49
CA VAL A 308 -8.37 2.51 -11.05
C VAL A 308 -7.78 3.72 -10.36
N HIS A 309 -8.62 4.48 -9.65
CA HIS A 309 -8.21 5.64 -8.88
C HIS A 309 -8.68 5.50 -7.43
N LEU A 310 -7.83 5.88 -6.48
CA LEU A 310 -8.25 6.08 -5.10
C LEU A 310 -8.98 7.43 -5.03
N LEU A 311 -10.28 7.40 -4.79
CA LEU A 311 -11.05 8.62 -4.52
C LEU A 311 -11.02 8.87 -3.02
N SER A 312 -10.32 9.90 -2.59
CA SER A 312 -10.40 10.43 -1.22
C SER A 312 -11.63 11.33 -1.11
N SER A 313 -12.80 10.73 -1.08
CA SER A 313 -14.07 11.46 -0.90
C SER A 313 -14.71 11.16 0.44
N THR A 314 -13.97 10.77 1.44
CA THR A 314 -14.48 10.71 2.81
C THR A 314 -14.42 12.12 3.40
N PRO A 315 -15.55 12.78 3.66
CA PRO A 315 -15.55 13.81 4.67
C PRO A 315 -15.18 13.10 5.99
N LEU A 316 -14.04 13.50 6.54
CA LEU A 316 -13.70 13.21 7.92
C LEU A 316 -14.61 14.05 8.81
#